data_fec49aa23a8a2b9f6d119a0eeedad39d
#
_entry.id   fec49aa23a8a2b9f6d119a0eeedad39d
#
_cell.length_a   1.000
_cell.length_b   1.000
_cell.length_c   1.000
_cell.angle_alpha   90.00
_cell.angle_beta   90.00
_cell.angle_gamma   90.00
#
_symmetry.space_group_name_H-M   'P 1'
#
loop_
_entity.id
_entity.type
_entity.pdbx_description
1 polymer ?
#
loop_
_entity_poly.entity_id
_entity_poly.type
_entity_poly.pdbx_seq_one_letter_code
_entity_poly.pdbx_strand_id
1 'polypeptide(L)'
;ISYHSDTLPRIEHGAVRMGFWCASDLARAGRTEEVRILPLSIHYRYDKRDFGKLMRHLCRVETLCGISPERTERVGALSALLPRLIRVEQRLLLIAESFYASTYGYCIPEPLPDESDAQNRQRRWNALLPEALRVSEHALGIDPGQEDLFQRMYRVRLEGWSRVKPEESLKHLSRLELALADRRAGEGWFAMRHMELVDLMSYRDVSYLEGEQPPSDDRIVEHVLNLTDLTCRLMGGNVSNRPNDIRKRAYIVPG
;
A
#
# COMPACT_ATOMS: atom_id res chain seq x y z
N ILE A 1 -3.35 -0.50 -8.79
CA ILE A 1 -3.50 -1.47 -7.67
C ILE A 1 -4.59 -0.92 -6.77
N SER A 2 -5.67 -1.67 -6.55
CA SER A 2 -6.70 -1.30 -5.57
C SER A 2 -6.31 -1.91 -4.23
N TYR A 3 -6.15 -1.08 -3.21
CA TYR A 3 -5.95 -1.52 -1.84
C TYR A 3 -7.29 -1.76 -1.17
N HIS A 4 -7.32 -2.64 -0.18
CA HIS A 4 -8.49 -2.86 0.63
C HIS A 4 -8.65 -1.69 1.60
N SER A 5 -9.68 -0.89 1.40
CA SER A 5 -10.05 0.20 2.30
C SER A 5 -11.56 0.39 2.26
N ASP A 6 -12.18 0.57 3.42
CA ASP A 6 -13.58 0.95 3.55
C ASP A 6 -13.74 2.48 3.72
N THR A 7 -12.63 3.21 3.75
CA THR A 7 -12.60 4.66 3.64
C THR A 7 -12.36 5.06 2.19
N LEU A 8 -12.92 6.20 1.79
CA LEU A 8 -12.73 6.73 0.44
C LEU A 8 -11.25 7.11 0.26
N PRO A 9 -10.51 6.42 -0.63
CA PRO A 9 -9.13 6.78 -0.91
C PRO A 9 -9.07 8.09 -1.66
N ARG A 10 -7.87 8.70 -1.75
CA ARG A 10 -7.65 9.87 -2.60
C ARG A 10 -8.12 9.56 -4.03
N ILE A 11 -9.05 10.36 -4.53
CA ILE A 11 -9.58 10.20 -5.89
C ILE A 11 -8.53 10.68 -6.89
N GLU A 12 -8.16 9.83 -7.82
CA GLU A 12 -7.29 10.21 -8.92
C GLU A 12 -8.05 11.04 -9.96
N HIS A 13 -7.45 12.16 -10.37
CA HIS A 13 -8.08 13.09 -11.30
C HIS A 13 -8.17 12.58 -12.76
N GLY A 14 -7.54 11.45 -13.09
CA GLY A 14 -7.42 10.94 -14.46
C GLY A 14 -8.77 10.72 -15.14
N ALA A 15 -9.70 10.03 -14.48
CA ALA A 15 -11.03 9.77 -15.02
C ALA A 15 -11.84 11.04 -15.26
N VAL A 16 -11.77 12.00 -14.33
CA VAL A 16 -12.45 13.29 -14.45
C VAL A 16 -11.85 14.09 -15.60
N ARG A 17 -10.52 14.14 -15.74
CA ARG A 17 -9.85 14.79 -16.87
C ARG A 17 -10.26 14.22 -18.22
N MET A 18 -10.42 12.90 -18.33
CA MET A 18 -10.92 12.27 -19.56
C MET A 18 -12.31 12.81 -19.96
N GLY A 19 -13.21 13.01 -18.98
CA GLY A 19 -14.51 13.62 -19.23
C GLY A 19 -14.39 15.05 -19.83
N PHE A 20 -13.51 15.88 -19.27
CA PHE A 20 -13.25 17.22 -19.80
C PHE A 20 -12.61 17.21 -21.19
N TRP A 21 -11.65 16.31 -21.45
CA TRP A 21 -11.07 16.14 -22.78
C TRP A 21 -12.11 15.72 -23.80
N CYS A 22 -12.98 14.76 -23.48
CA CYS A 22 -14.07 14.33 -24.35
C CYS A 22 -15.02 15.51 -24.68
N ALA A 23 -15.41 16.30 -23.68
CA ALA A 23 -16.25 17.47 -23.87
C ALA A 23 -15.58 18.52 -24.81
N SER A 24 -14.28 18.75 -24.61
CA SER A 24 -13.49 19.64 -25.45
C SER A 24 -13.41 19.17 -26.92
N ASP A 25 -13.21 17.86 -27.12
CA ASP A 25 -13.11 17.27 -28.44
C ASP A 25 -14.46 17.31 -29.18
N LEU A 26 -15.57 17.05 -28.49
CA LEU A 26 -16.93 17.20 -29.03
C LEU A 26 -17.20 18.64 -29.45
N ALA A 27 -16.86 19.62 -28.62
CA ALA A 27 -17.01 21.02 -28.94
C ALA A 27 -16.19 21.43 -30.17
N ARG A 28 -14.94 20.97 -30.29
CA ARG A 28 -14.10 21.21 -31.48
C ARG A 28 -14.65 20.57 -32.75
N ALA A 29 -15.31 19.43 -32.61
CA ALA A 29 -15.95 18.73 -33.71
C ALA A 29 -17.33 19.31 -34.08
N GLY A 30 -17.78 20.38 -33.43
CA GLY A 30 -19.11 21.00 -33.65
C GLY A 30 -20.26 20.08 -33.22
N ARG A 31 -20.02 19.13 -32.33
CA ARG A 31 -21.03 18.19 -31.80
C ARG A 31 -21.70 18.79 -30.58
N THR A 32 -22.98 18.46 -30.39
CA THR A 32 -23.83 19.03 -29.32
C THR A 32 -24.14 18.05 -28.19
N GLU A 33 -23.55 16.85 -28.24
CA GLU A 33 -23.76 15.83 -27.19
C GLU A 33 -23.15 16.27 -25.87
N GLU A 34 -23.88 16.01 -24.79
CA GLU A 34 -23.40 16.27 -23.43
C GLU A 34 -22.52 15.11 -22.94
N VAL A 35 -21.38 15.45 -22.33
CA VAL A 35 -20.57 14.50 -21.55
C VAL A 35 -21.05 14.50 -20.12
N ARG A 36 -21.47 13.34 -19.63
CA ARG A 36 -21.89 13.15 -18.24
C ARG A 36 -20.91 12.25 -17.52
N ILE A 37 -20.53 12.62 -16.29
CA ILE A 37 -19.72 11.82 -15.40
C ILE A 37 -20.67 11.21 -14.36
N LEU A 38 -20.78 9.88 -14.36
CA LEU A 38 -21.54 9.15 -13.36
C LEU A 38 -20.59 8.65 -12.26
N PRO A 39 -20.66 9.17 -11.02
CA PRO A 39 -19.90 8.61 -9.91
C PRO A 39 -20.48 7.24 -9.53
N LEU A 40 -19.60 6.25 -9.35
CA LEU A 40 -19.96 4.92 -8.91
C LEU A 40 -19.16 4.58 -7.66
N SER A 41 -19.85 4.16 -6.62
CA SER A 41 -19.23 3.60 -5.41
C SER A 41 -19.30 2.08 -5.45
N ILE A 42 -18.15 1.42 -5.24
CA ILE A 42 -18.04 -0.05 -5.24
C ILE A 42 -17.70 -0.50 -3.82
N HIS A 43 -18.64 -1.19 -3.20
CA HIS A 43 -18.47 -1.75 -1.86
C HIS A 43 -18.32 -3.27 -1.93
N TYR A 44 -17.33 -3.80 -1.25
CA TYR A 44 -17.11 -5.23 -1.13
C TYR A 44 -17.62 -5.75 0.22
N ARG A 45 -18.34 -6.88 0.19
CA ARG A 45 -18.76 -7.62 1.38
C ARG A 45 -18.18 -9.01 1.34
N TYR A 46 -17.54 -9.42 2.40
CA TYR A 46 -16.86 -10.71 2.49
C TYR A 46 -17.80 -11.83 2.97
N ASP A 47 -17.58 -13.05 2.46
CA ASP A 47 -18.40 -14.21 2.82
C ASP A 47 -17.91 -14.80 4.16
N LYS A 48 -18.76 -14.77 5.18
CA LYS A 48 -18.46 -15.30 6.53
C LYS A 48 -18.05 -16.77 6.52
N ARG A 49 -18.45 -17.55 5.52
CA ARG A 49 -18.06 -18.95 5.36
C ARG A 49 -16.55 -19.11 5.09
N ASP A 50 -15.88 -18.08 4.64
CA ASP A 50 -14.43 -18.10 4.38
C ASP A 50 -13.59 -17.58 5.55
N PHE A 51 -14.17 -17.25 6.70
CA PHE A 51 -13.41 -16.77 7.87
C PHE A 51 -12.37 -17.77 8.38
N GLY A 52 -12.57 -19.08 8.17
CA GLY A 52 -11.51 -20.06 8.43
C GLY A 52 -10.26 -19.89 7.54
N LYS A 53 -10.43 -19.38 6.31
CA LYS A 53 -9.29 -19.03 5.45
C LYS A 53 -8.58 -17.77 5.96
N LEU A 54 -9.36 -16.76 6.39
CA LEU A 54 -8.84 -15.54 7.00
C LEU A 54 -7.95 -15.86 8.20
N MET A 55 -8.39 -16.77 9.07
CA MET A 55 -7.61 -17.22 10.21
C MET A 55 -6.28 -17.87 9.81
N ARG A 56 -6.27 -18.66 8.72
CA ARG A 56 -5.01 -19.22 8.19
C ARG A 56 -4.07 -18.14 7.68
N HIS A 57 -4.60 -17.10 7.00
CA HIS A 57 -3.79 -15.97 6.57
C HIS A 57 -3.20 -15.21 7.76
N LEU A 58 -3.99 -14.92 8.78
CA LEU A 58 -3.50 -14.26 9.99
C LEU A 58 -2.40 -15.09 10.69
N CYS A 59 -2.63 -16.39 10.89
CA CYS A 59 -1.61 -17.28 11.49
C CYS A 59 -0.32 -17.31 10.66
N ARG A 60 -0.42 -17.30 9.33
CA ARG A 60 0.75 -17.22 8.44
C ARG A 60 1.52 -15.91 8.62
N VAL A 61 0.79 -14.79 8.67
CA VAL A 61 1.39 -13.46 8.90
C VAL A 61 2.09 -13.42 10.26
N GLU A 62 1.45 -13.90 11.33
CA GLU A 62 2.05 -14.00 12.66
C GLU A 62 3.35 -14.81 12.63
N THR A 63 3.31 -16.01 12.01
CA THR A 63 4.50 -16.86 11.87
C THR A 63 5.64 -16.17 11.14
N LEU A 64 5.34 -15.50 10.02
CA LEU A 64 6.33 -14.75 9.24
C LEU A 64 6.93 -13.57 10.04
N CYS A 65 6.15 -12.98 10.92
CA CYS A 65 6.59 -11.92 11.83
C CYS A 65 7.33 -12.43 13.07
N GLY A 66 7.49 -13.76 13.25
CA GLY A 66 8.09 -14.36 14.42
C GLY A 66 7.19 -14.32 15.66
N ILE A 67 5.88 -14.21 15.47
CA ILE A 67 4.86 -14.28 16.52
C ILE A 67 4.29 -15.69 16.54
N SER A 68 4.20 -16.31 17.72
CA SER A 68 3.55 -17.61 17.88
C SER A 68 2.05 -17.48 17.62
N PRO A 69 1.47 -18.18 16.60
CA PRO A 69 0.05 -18.06 16.30
C PRO A 69 -0.81 -18.61 17.45
N GLU A 70 -1.85 -17.87 17.81
CA GLU A 70 -2.86 -18.37 18.73
C GLU A 70 -3.86 -19.25 17.96
N ARG A 71 -4.03 -20.50 18.42
CA ARG A 71 -5.08 -21.38 17.90
C ARG A 71 -6.43 -20.94 18.45
N THR A 72 -7.23 -20.31 17.59
CA THR A 72 -8.60 -19.93 17.89
C THR A 72 -9.53 -20.88 17.15
N GLU A 73 -10.16 -21.80 17.86
CA GLU A 73 -11.01 -22.83 17.24
C GLU A 73 -12.28 -22.25 16.61
N ARG A 74 -12.88 -21.21 17.19
CA ARG A 74 -14.02 -20.46 16.65
C ARG A 74 -13.97 -19.03 17.15
N VAL A 75 -14.04 -18.08 16.24
CA VAL A 75 -14.18 -16.66 16.58
C VAL A 75 -15.67 -16.32 16.48
N GLY A 76 -16.29 -15.93 17.58
CA GLY A 76 -17.69 -15.50 17.60
C GLY A 76 -17.91 -14.20 16.81
N ALA A 77 -17.02 -13.24 17.02
CA ALA A 77 -16.97 -11.99 16.26
C ALA A 77 -15.52 -11.73 15.84
N LEU A 78 -15.30 -11.23 14.62
CA LEU A 78 -13.93 -10.94 14.13
C LEU A 78 -13.24 -9.83 14.93
N SER A 79 -13.98 -8.97 15.62
CA SER A 79 -13.42 -7.96 16.54
C SER A 79 -12.55 -8.56 17.64
N ALA A 80 -12.76 -9.83 18.01
CA ALA A 80 -11.87 -10.53 18.93
C ALA A 80 -10.44 -10.71 18.39
N LEU A 81 -10.20 -10.48 17.10
CA LEU A 81 -8.86 -10.54 16.49
C LEU A 81 -8.06 -9.24 16.66
N LEU A 82 -8.68 -8.13 17.09
CA LEU A 82 -8.03 -6.83 17.20
C LEU A 82 -6.70 -6.87 17.99
N PRO A 83 -6.59 -7.52 19.17
CA PRO A 83 -5.32 -7.58 19.86
C PRO A 83 -4.21 -8.29 19.06
N ARG A 84 -4.58 -9.30 18.26
CA ARG A 84 -3.64 -10.00 17.37
C ARG A 84 -3.17 -9.11 16.24
N LEU A 85 -4.08 -8.36 15.63
CA LEU A 85 -3.78 -7.40 14.55
C LEU A 85 -2.83 -6.31 15.05
N ILE A 86 -3.09 -5.75 16.22
CA ILE A 86 -2.23 -4.75 16.87
C ILE A 86 -0.82 -5.31 17.11
N ARG A 87 -0.69 -6.54 17.61
CA ARG A 87 0.63 -7.20 17.80
C ARG A 87 1.38 -7.37 16.49
N VAL A 88 0.69 -7.78 15.41
CA VAL A 88 1.30 -7.92 14.09
C VAL A 88 1.78 -6.56 13.59
N GLU A 89 0.98 -5.52 13.72
CA GLU A 89 1.35 -4.17 13.32
C GLU A 89 2.57 -3.62 14.06
N GLN A 90 2.60 -3.79 15.37
CA GLN A 90 3.75 -3.41 16.19
C GLN A 90 5.00 -4.14 15.73
N ARG A 91 4.89 -5.45 15.45
CA ARG A 91 6.02 -6.25 14.99
C ARG A 91 6.52 -5.82 13.62
N LEU A 92 5.61 -5.53 12.68
CA LEU A 92 5.97 -5.05 11.34
C LEU A 92 6.65 -3.67 11.39
N LEU A 93 6.18 -2.77 12.24
CA LEU A 93 6.83 -1.49 12.48
C LEU A 93 8.26 -1.69 12.98
N LEU A 94 8.47 -2.53 14.00
CA LEU A 94 9.80 -2.82 14.53
C LEU A 94 10.74 -3.43 13.48
N ILE A 95 10.23 -4.34 12.64
CA ILE A 95 11.01 -4.93 11.54
C ILE A 95 11.43 -3.85 10.55
N ALA A 96 10.49 -3.00 10.12
CA ALA A 96 10.77 -1.93 9.19
C ALA A 96 11.76 -0.91 9.77
N GLU A 97 11.54 -0.42 10.98
CA GLU A 97 12.43 0.53 11.64
C GLU A 97 13.84 -0.03 11.85
N SER A 98 13.95 -1.29 12.31
CA SER A 98 15.25 -1.95 12.47
C SER A 98 16.02 -2.02 11.15
N PHE A 99 15.32 -2.32 10.05
CA PHE A 99 15.93 -2.35 8.73
C PHE A 99 16.41 -0.95 8.30
N TYR A 100 15.55 0.08 8.40
CA TYR A 100 15.94 1.43 7.99
C TYR A 100 17.00 2.05 8.91
N ALA A 101 16.94 1.77 10.22
CA ALA A 101 17.94 2.23 11.16
C ALA A 101 19.32 1.61 10.88
N SER A 102 19.38 0.28 10.72
CA SER A 102 20.65 -0.42 10.51
C SER A 102 21.26 -0.17 9.11
N THR A 103 20.42 0.04 8.10
CA THR A 103 20.88 0.13 6.71
C THR A 103 21.07 1.56 6.25
N TYR A 104 20.23 2.48 6.69
CA TYR A 104 20.19 3.88 6.21
C TYR A 104 20.40 4.92 7.31
N GLY A 105 20.64 4.50 8.55
CA GLY A 105 20.87 5.42 9.67
C GLY A 105 19.60 6.16 10.12
N TYR A 106 18.41 5.59 9.88
CA TYR A 106 17.17 6.16 10.33
C TYR A 106 17.12 6.28 11.87
N CYS A 107 16.81 7.47 12.36
CA CYS A 107 16.63 7.72 13.79
C CYS A 107 15.19 7.43 14.19
N ILE A 108 14.98 6.37 14.97
CA ILE A 108 13.65 6.00 15.46
C ILE A 108 13.16 7.06 16.46
N PRO A 109 11.97 7.65 16.26
CA PRO A 109 11.46 8.67 17.17
C PRO A 109 11.22 8.13 18.59
N GLU A 110 11.72 8.84 19.59
CA GLU A 110 11.50 8.52 21.00
C GLU A 110 10.02 8.67 21.38
N PRO A 111 9.47 7.84 22.30
CA PRO A 111 8.13 7.99 22.80
C PRO A 111 7.90 9.37 23.45
N LEU A 112 6.71 9.94 23.29
CA LEU A 112 6.33 11.18 23.96
C LEU A 112 5.63 10.86 25.30
N PRO A 113 5.79 11.71 26.34
CA PRO A 113 5.33 11.41 27.72
C PRO A 113 3.83 11.12 27.84
N ASP A 114 2.99 11.81 27.07
CA ASP A 114 1.53 11.73 27.15
C ASP A 114 0.90 11.01 25.94
N GLU A 115 1.70 10.25 25.19
CA GLU A 115 1.28 9.60 23.96
C GLU A 115 0.75 8.20 24.25
N SER A 116 -0.44 7.86 23.76
CA SER A 116 -0.92 6.48 23.80
C SER A 116 -0.11 5.58 22.86
N ASP A 117 -0.15 4.28 23.11
CA ASP A 117 0.53 3.28 22.24
C ASP A 117 0.09 3.38 20.77
N ALA A 118 -1.19 3.69 20.52
CA ALA A 118 -1.71 3.90 19.17
C ALA A 118 -1.12 5.14 18.51
N GLN A 119 -1.12 6.25 19.23
CA GLN A 119 -0.55 7.51 18.76
C GLN A 119 0.95 7.35 18.49
N ASN A 120 1.66 6.68 19.39
CA ASN A 120 3.08 6.38 19.21
C ASN A 120 3.32 5.55 17.93
N ARG A 121 2.59 4.47 17.73
CA ARG A 121 2.69 3.65 16.52
C ARG A 121 2.42 4.46 15.25
N GLN A 122 1.34 5.23 15.25
CA GLN A 122 0.97 6.04 14.09
C GLN A 122 2.03 7.10 13.77
N ARG A 123 2.55 7.79 14.78
CA ARG A 123 3.61 8.79 14.62
C ARG A 123 4.90 8.16 14.07
N ARG A 124 5.29 7.00 14.57
CA ARG A 124 6.49 6.28 14.11
C ARG A 124 6.34 5.82 12.66
N TRP A 125 5.17 5.30 12.26
CA TRP A 125 4.90 5.02 10.84
C TRP A 125 4.98 6.29 9.99
N ASN A 126 4.35 7.37 10.43
CA ASN A 126 4.35 8.65 9.71
C ASN A 126 5.78 9.24 9.55
N ALA A 127 6.66 8.97 10.51
CA ALA A 127 8.06 9.37 10.42
C ALA A 127 8.89 8.47 9.49
N LEU A 128 8.58 7.18 9.47
CA LEU A 128 9.30 6.20 8.65
C LEU A 128 8.99 6.34 7.15
N LEU A 129 7.75 6.66 6.78
CA LEU A 129 7.33 6.70 5.38
C LEU A 129 8.10 7.73 4.52
N PRO A 130 8.29 8.98 4.94
CA PRO A 130 9.12 9.94 4.21
C PRO A 130 10.57 9.49 4.05
N GLU A 131 11.12 8.76 5.05
CA GLU A 131 12.46 8.22 5.00
C GLU A 131 12.58 7.09 3.98
N ALA A 132 11.64 6.15 3.97
CA ALA A 132 11.60 5.09 2.96
C ALA A 132 11.51 5.66 1.54
N LEU A 133 10.74 6.74 1.36
CA LEU A 133 10.64 7.44 0.09
C LEU A 133 11.93 8.17 -0.26
N ARG A 134 12.60 8.80 0.70
CA ARG A 134 13.91 9.44 0.51
C ARG A 134 14.96 8.43 0.02
N VAL A 135 14.96 7.21 0.58
CA VAL A 135 15.83 6.12 0.10
C VAL A 135 15.57 5.79 -1.36
N SER A 136 14.27 5.73 -1.75
CA SER A 136 13.87 5.50 -3.15
C SER A 136 14.36 6.60 -4.09
N GLU A 137 14.16 7.85 -3.69
CA GLU A 137 14.57 9.04 -4.45
C GLU A 137 16.07 9.12 -4.61
N HIS A 138 16.81 8.87 -3.53
CA HIS A 138 18.28 8.84 -3.56
C HIS A 138 18.82 7.78 -4.53
N ALA A 139 18.24 6.57 -4.51
CA ALA A 139 18.63 5.49 -5.42
C ALA A 139 18.40 5.84 -6.91
N LEU A 140 17.44 6.71 -7.19
CA LEU A 140 17.13 7.19 -8.54
C LEU A 140 17.79 8.52 -8.88
N GLY A 141 18.46 9.19 -7.94
CA GLY A 141 19.00 10.53 -8.13
C GLY A 141 17.90 11.59 -8.31
N ILE A 142 16.74 11.41 -7.71
CA ILE A 142 15.61 12.34 -7.74
C ILE A 142 15.71 13.30 -6.54
N ASP A 143 15.59 14.60 -6.79
CA ASP A 143 15.41 15.58 -5.71
C ASP A 143 14.00 15.46 -5.13
N PRO A 144 13.81 15.25 -3.81
CA PRO A 144 12.49 15.17 -3.19
C PRO A 144 11.62 16.42 -3.41
N GLY A 145 12.21 17.62 -3.52
CA GLY A 145 11.46 18.86 -3.72
C GLY A 145 10.53 19.18 -2.56
N GLN A 146 9.50 19.99 -2.84
CA GLN A 146 8.46 20.42 -1.87
C GLN A 146 7.11 19.72 -2.09
N GLU A 147 7.10 18.65 -2.86
CA GLU A 147 5.89 17.94 -3.22
C GLU A 147 5.34 17.08 -2.07
N ASP A 148 4.03 16.80 -2.12
CA ASP A 148 3.39 15.90 -1.17
C ASP A 148 3.86 14.43 -1.36
N LEU A 149 3.63 13.60 -0.37
CA LEU A 149 4.05 12.20 -0.36
C LEU A 149 3.59 11.42 -1.60
N PHE A 150 2.35 11.67 -2.06
CA PHE A 150 1.78 10.96 -3.22
C PHE A 150 2.42 11.39 -4.54
N GLN A 151 2.71 12.67 -4.70
CA GLN A 151 3.40 13.19 -5.89
C GLN A 151 4.83 12.64 -5.96
N ARG A 152 5.52 12.61 -4.83
CA ARG A 152 6.85 12.00 -4.71
C ARG A 152 6.83 10.50 -5.04
N MET A 153 5.86 9.73 -4.49
CA MET A 153 5.65 8.31 -4.83
C MET A 153 5.41 8.13 -6.34
N TYR A 154 4.60 8.99 -6.94
CA TYR A 154 4.31 8.92 -8.38
C TYR A 154 5.57 9.13 -9.22
N ARG A 155 6.42 10.10 -8.86
CA ARG A 155 7.71 10.32 -9.55
C ARG A 155 8.65 9.11 -9.43
N VAL A 156 8.80 8.56 -8.23
CA VAL A 156 9.61 7.35 -8.02
C VAL A 156 9.08 6.18 -8.87
N ARG A 157 7.76 6.04 -8.95
CA ARG A 157 7.13 4.99 -9.77
C ARG A 157 7.43 5.19 -11.26
N LEU A 158 7.27 6.40 -11.79
CA LEU A 158 7.54 6.69 -13.18
C LEU A 158 9.01 6.47 -13.55
N GLU A 159 9.92 7.06 -12.78
CA GLU A 159 11.36 6.92 -13.03
C GLU A 159 11.84 5.48 -12.86
N GLY A 160 11.42 4.80 -11.79
CA GLY A 160 11.76 3.40 -11.57
C GLY A 160 11.26 2.50 -12.71
N TRP A 161 10.03 2.75 -13.17
CA TRP A 161 9.45 1.98 -14.28
C TRP A 161 10.16 2.23 -15.61
N SER A 162 10.55 3.47 -15.92
CA SER A 162 11.30 3.80 -17.13
C SER A 162 12.65 3.11 -17.17
N ARG A 163 13.31 2.94 -16.02
CA ARG A 163 14.59 2.21 -15.93
C ARG A 163 14.42 0.70 -16.09
N VAL A 164 13.34 0.13 -15.55
CA VAL A 164 13.05 -1.32 -15.67
C VAL A 164 12.56 -1.69 -17.05
N LYS A 165 11.82 -0.78 -17.72
CA LYS A 165 11.28 -0.97 -19.06
C LYS A 165 11.65 0.22 -19.95
N PRO A 166 12.91 0.29 -20.42
CA PRO A 166 13.31 1.33 -21.34
C PRO A 166 12.53 1.22 -22.64
N GLU A 167 12.13 2.36 -23.20
CA GLU A 167 11.43 2.43 -24.50
C GLU A 167 12.40 2.10 -25.67
N GLU A 168 13.69 2.38 -25.48
CA GLU A 168 14.71 2.12 -26.48
C GLU A 168 15.07 0.66 -26.60
N SER A 169 15.35 0.23 -27.83
CA SER A 169 15.79 -1.15 -28.09
C SER A 169 17.19 -1.41 -27.54
N LEU A 170 17.32 -2.42 -26.69
CA LEU A 170 18.60 -2.86 -26.13
C LEU A 170 19.47 -3.67 -27.11
N LYS A 171 18.94 -3.99 -28.32
CA LYS A 171 19.57 -4.93 -29.27
C LYS A 171 20.89 -4.42 -29.87
N HIS A 172 21.13 -3.12 -29.86
CA HIS A 172 22.29 -2.50 -30.49
C HIS A 172 23.36 -2.06 -29.48
N LEU A 173 23.12 -2.32 -28.18
CA LEU A 173 24.03 -1.90 -27.13
C LEU A 173 25.26 -2.82 -27.05
N SER A 174 26.40 -2.22 -26.78
CA SER A 174 27.62 -2.95 -26.42
C SER A 174 27.44 -3.66 -25.06
N ARG A 175 28.33 -4.62 -24.76
CA ARG A 175 28.27 -5.32 -23.46
C ARG A 175 28.38 -4.38 -22.25
N LEU A 176 29.16 -3.30 -22.38
CA LEU A 176 29.30 -2.31 -21.28
C LEU A 176 28.03 -1.50 -21.12
N GLU A 177 27.38 -1.09 -22.21
CA GLU A 177 26.11 -0.36 -22.17
C GLU A 177 24.97 -1.23 -21.63
N LEU A 178 24.95 -2.53 -21.99
CA LEU A 178 24.01 -3.50 -21.40
C LEU A 178 24.21 -3.65 -19.89
N ALA A 179 25.46 -3.77 -19.43
CA ALA A 179 25.75 -3.84 -17.99
C ALA A 179 25.31 -2.58 -17.25
N LEU A 180 25.45 -1.39 -17.88
CA LEU A 180 24.94 -0.13 -17.32
C LEU A 180 23.40 -0.11 -17.29
N ALA A 181 22.75 -0.61 -18.34
CA ALA A 181 21.29 -0.71 -18.39
C ALA A 181 20.76 -1.67 -17.30
N ASP A 182 21.39 -2.82 -17.11
CA ASP A 182 21.05 -3.78 -16.04
C ASP A 182 21.19 -3.15 -14.65
N ARG A 183 22.29 -2.42 -14.41
CA ARG A 183 22.47 -1.70 -13.16
C ARG A 183 21.35 -0.68 -12.91
N ARG A 184 21.04 0.15 -13.92
CA ARG A 184 19.97 1.15 -13.83
C ARG A 184 18.59 0.51 -13.59
N ALA A 185 18.31 -0.63 -14.26
CA ALA A 185 17.10 -1.40 -14.02
C ALA A 185 17.02 -1.92 -12.58
N GLY A 186 18.16 -2.42 -12.05
CA GLY A 186 18.26 -2.84 -10.65
C GLY A 186 18.00 -1.72 -9.66
N GLU A 187 18.55 -0.53 -9.89
CA GLU A 187 18.29 0.67 -9.09
C GLU A 187 16.81 1.08 -9.14
N GLY A 188 16.20 1.04 -10.34
CA GLY A 188 14.77 1.32 -10.52
C GLY A 188 13.89 0.31 -9.79
N TRP A 189 14.19 -0.98 -9.92
CA TRP A 189 13.48 -2.04 -9.22
C TRP A 189 13.58 -1.89 -7.70
N PHE A 190 14.77 -1.62 -7.19
CA PHE A 190 15.04 -1.42 -5.77
C PHE A 190 14.25 -0.22 -5.22
N ALA A 191 14.33 0.93 -5.88
CA ALA A 191 13.60 2.14 -5.47
C ALA A 191 12.08 1.89 -5.40
N MET A 192 11.52 1.18 -6.38
CA MET A 192 10.11 0.82 -6.38
C MET A 192 9.72 -0.09 -5.20
N ARG A 193 10.64 -0.94 -4.69
CA ARG A 193 10.33 -1.76 -3.49
C ARG A 193 10.15 -0.91 -2.23
N HIS A 194 10.98 0.11 -2.03
CA HIS A 194 10.81 1.05 -0.92
C HIS A 194 9.55 1.90 -1.10
N MET A 195 9.30 2.41 -2.30
CA MET A 195 8.09 3.16 -2.62
C MET A 195 6.82 2.34 -2.39
N GLU A 196 6.82 1.04 -2.70
CA GLU A 196 5.67 0.16 -2.45
C GLU A 196 5.37 -0.03 -0.95
N LEU A 197 6.39 0.02 -0.08
CA LEU A 197 6.16 0.04 1.37
C LEU A 197 5.37 1.29 1.76
N VAL A 198 5.77 2.46 1.25
CA VAL A 198 5.07 3.73 1.48
C VAL A 198 3.64 3.66 0.96
N ASP A 199 3.46 3.15 -0.26
CA ASP A 199 2.16 2.99 -0.91
C ASP A 199 1.21 2.11 -0.08
N LEU A 200 1.66 0.93 0.35
CA LEU A 200 0.88 0.01 1.19
C LEU A 200 0.45 0.64 2.52
N MET A 201 1.31 1.45 3.12
CA MET A 201 1.04 2.09 4.40
C MET A 201 0.15 3.33 4.27
N SER A 202 0.28 4.10 3.19
CA SER A 202 -0.45 5.35 2.97
C SER A 202 -1.97 5.14 2.80
N TYR A 203 -2.39 3.96 2.34
CA TYR A 203 -3.81 3.61 2.19
C TYR A 203 -4.40 2.88 3.40
N ARG A 204 -3.60 2.70 4.46
CA ARG A 204 -4.04 1.99 5.65
C ARG A 204 -4.67 2.97 6.64
N ASP A 205 -5.94 2.78 6.93
CA ASP A 205 -6.59 3.42 8.06
C ASP A 205 -6.61 2.45 9.25
N VAL A 206 -5.96 2.84 10.33
CA VAL A 206 -5.87 2.05 11.58
C VAL A 206 -6.55 2.74 12.76
N SER A 207 -7.19 3.88 12.53
CA SER A 207 -7.84 4.67 13.57
C SER A 207 -8.89 3.88 14.36
N TYR A 208 -9.49 2.88 13.73
CA TYR A 208 -10.53 2.03 14.33
C TYR A 208 -9.99 0.94 15.27
N LEU A 209 -8.70 0.62 15.23
CA LEU A 209 -8.14 -0.47 16.06
C LEU A 209 -8.30 -0.21 17.56
N GLU A 210 -8.34 1.06 17.94
CA GLU A 210 -8.49 1.52 19.33
C GLU A 210 -9.68 2.49 19.48
N GLY A 211 -10.61 2.48 18.51
CA GLY A 211 -11.83 3.27 18.56
C GLY A 211 -12.86 2.71 19.55
N GLU A 212 -13.79 3.56 20.00
CA GLU A 212 -14.86 3.18 20.94
C GLU A 212 -15.84 2.15 20.35
N GLN A 213 -16.00 2.12 19.02
CA GLN A 213 -16.89 1.20 18.35
C GLN A 213 -16.11 0.08 17.66
N PRO A 214 -16.57 -1.18 17.79
CA PRO A 214 -15.93 -2.29 17.11
C PRO A 214 -16.05 -2.12 15.58
N PRO A 215 -14.97 -2.39 14.83
CA PRO A 215 -15.00 -2.34 13.38
C PRO A 215 -15.94 -3.40 12.80
N SER A 216 -16.40 -3.18 11.57
CA SER A 216 -17.14 -4.18 10.82
C SER A 216 -16.27 -5.41 10.50
N ASP A 217 -16.92 -6.57 10.31
CA ASP A 217 -16.23 -7.78 9.88
C ASP A 217 -15.45 -7.57 8.58
N ASP A 218 -16.03 -6.84 7.62
CA ASP A 218 -15.38 -6.52 6.34
C ASP A 218 -14.08 -5.74 6.55
N ARG A 219 -14.07 -4.76 7.46
CA ARG A 219 -12.89 -3.95 7.77
C ARG A 219 -11.76 -4.79 8.39
N ILE A 220 -12.11 -5.73 9.24
CA ILE A 220 -11.13 -6.67 9.83
C ILE A 220 -10.55 -7.58 8.75
N VAL A 221 -11.38 -8.09 7.83
CA VAL A 221 -10.91 -8.89 6.70
C VAL A 221 -9.91 -8.10 5.86
N GLU A 222 -10.26 -6.87 5.50
CA GLU A 222 -9.38 -5.98 4.72
C GLU A 222 -8.07 -5.71 5.45
N HIS A 223 -8.13 -5.50 6.75
CA HIS A 223 -6.93 -5.28 7.55
C HIS A 223 -5.99 -6.49 7.54
N VAL A 224 -6.51 -7.71 7.71
CA VAL A 224 -5.70 -8.94 7.61
C VAL A 224 -5.06 -9.07 6.22
N LEU A 225 -5.79 -8.74 5.15
CA LEU A 225 -5.25 -8.77 3.79
C LEU A 225 -4.17 -7.70 3.58
N ASN A 226 -4.36 -6.50 4.09
CA ASN A 226 -3.36 -5.43 4.04
C ASN A 226 -2.09 -5.79 4.82
N LEU A 227 -2.24 -6.40 6.02
CA LEU A 227 -1.08 -6.91 6.77
C LEU A 227 -0.37 -8.05 6.04
N THR A 228 -1.11 -8.88 5.30
CA THR A 228 -0.51 -9.93 4.46
C THR A 228 0.35 -9.33 3.36
N ASP A 229 -0.11 -8.28 2.69
CA ASP A 229 0.64 -7.60 1.64
C ASP A 229 1.89 -6.91 2.21
N LEU A 230 1.72 -6.19 3.32
CA LEU A 230 2.82 -5.50 3.99
C LEU A 230 3.90 -6.49 4.47
N THR A 231 3.47 -7.61 5.09
CA THR A 231 4.38 -8.67 5.52
C THR A 231 5.12 -9.27 4.32
N CYS A 232 4.39 -9.57 3.23
CA CYS A 232 4.98 -10.07 2.00
C CYS A 232 6.05 -9.11 1.48
N ARG A 233 5.78 -7.80 1.46
CA ARG A 233 6.74 -6.79 1.01
C ARG A 233 7.97 -6.73 1.89
N LEU A 234 7.81 -6.66 3.21
CA LEU A 234 8.92 -6.59 4.16
C LEU A 234 9.80 -7.85 4.15
N MET A 235 9.21 -9.00 3.81
CA MET A 235 9.95 -10.28 3.67
C MET A 235 10.53 -10.51 2.26
N GLY A 236 10.54 -9.47 1.40
CA GLY A 236 11.09 -9.54 0.06
C GLY A 236 10.23 -10.25 -0.99
N GLY A 237 8.98 -10.56 -0.65
CA GLY A 237 8.02 -11.21 -1.55
C GLY A 237 7.39 -10.25 -2.59
N ASN A 238 6.59 -10.83 -3.47
CA ASN A 238 5.85 -10.08 -4.48
C ASN A 238 4.39 -9.87 -4.05
N VAL A 239 3.96 -8.61 -3.91
CA VAL A 239 2.57 -8.21 -3.58
C VAL A 239 1.56 -8.69 -4.61
N SER A 240 1.98 -9.00 -5.86
CA SER A 240 1.08 -9.57 -6.87
C SER A 240 0.55 -10.95 -6.50
N ASN A 241 1.20 -11.65 -5.55
CA ASN A 241 0.79 -12.96 -5.05
C ASN A 241 -0.17 -12.85 -3.84
N ARG A 242 -0.92 -11.78 -3.76
CA ARG A 242 -1.95 -11.56 -2.74
C ARG A 242 -2.96 -12.72 -2.71
N PRO A 243 -3.34 -13.21 -1.52
CA PRO A 243 -4.42 -14.19 -1.41
C PRO A 243 -5.73 -13.63 -1.96
N ASN A 244 -6.41 -14.40 -2.79
CA ASN A 244 -7.72 -14.06 -3.36
C ASN A 244 -8.77 -15.16 -3.12
N ASP A 245 -8.53 -16.02 -2.14
CA ASP A 245 -9.35 -17.18 -1.84
C ASP A 245 -10.54 -16.88 -0.91
N ILE A 246 -10.63 -15.63 -0.38
CA ILE A 246 -11.78 -15.16 0.40
C ILE A 246 -12.81 -14.57 -0.56
N ARG A 247 -13.99 -15.22 -0.62
CA ARG A 247 -15.08 -14.77 -1.50
C ARG A 247 -15.62 -13.43 -1.07
N LYS A 248 -15.87 -12.56 -2.04
CA LYS A 248 -16.49 -11.27 -1.83
C LYS A 248 -17.55 -10.97 -2.88
N ARG A 249 -18.53 -10.15 -2.52
CA ARG A 249 -19.55 -9.60 -3.42
C ARG A 249 -19.32 -8.13 -3.59
N ALA A 250 -19.37 -7.64 -4.83
CA ALA A 250 -19.32 -6.22 -5.12
C ALA A 250 -20.76 -5.67 -5.18
N TYR A 251 -20.98 -4.55 -4.51
CA TYR A 251 -22.21 -3.77 -4.58
C TYR A 251 -21.83 -2.44 -5.24
N ILE A 252 -22.48 -2.15 -6.37
CA ILE A 252 -22.26 -0.92 -7.13
C ILE A 252 -23.42 0.00 -6.82
N VAL A 253 -23.11 1.18 -6.30
CA VAL A 253 -24.08 2.21 -5.95
C VAL A 253 -23.81 3.43 -6.81
N PRO A 254 -24.73 3.82 -7.72
CA PRO A 254 -24.63 5.09 -8.42
C PRO A 254 -24.86 6.24 -7.44
N GLY A 255 -24.09 7.33 -7.61
CA GLY A 255 -24.24 8.58 -6.87
C GLY A 255 -25.21 9.54 -7.54
#